data_6303fcc173f0897b04cbc25fc4dd6faa
#
_entry.id   6303fcc173f0897b04cbc25fc4dd6faa
#
_cell.length_a   1.000
_cell.length_b   1.000
_cell.length_c   1.000
_cell.angle_alpha   90.00
_cell.angle_beta   90.00
_cell.angle_gamma   90.00
#
_symmetry.space_group_name_H-M   'P 1'
#
loop_
_entity.id
_entity.type
_entity.pdbx_description
1 polymer ?
#
loop_
_entity_poly.entity_id
_entity_poly.type
_entity_poly.pdbx_seq_one_letter_code
_entity_poly.pdbx_strand_id
1 'polypeptide(L)'
;RPLSINSLKIHLSHIKTILKYAQRMGVITSLPAFPRLKTVDTARPWFNSTEYSALHSVCRSLVGKKLRVDTKAGKFLRNVEITQECYDLIIFMTNSFIRPTDIKVLKHKHVAVVRGKDTYLRLTHPPTKGHGQPVVTMERSVLVYDELLKRQREAGFGKPDDYLFCPHQLNRDYALRDITRQFDQVLKAAGLKETANGEARTLYSLRHTCIMFRLIHGEGIDPITLARSARTSVEMIDRFYAKHLSAEMNIAQLQSGAIVD
;
A
#
# COMPACT_ATOMS: atom_id res chain seq x y z
N ARG A 1 -14.74 -19.30 -11.13
CA ARG A 1 -13.28 -19.12 -11.36
C ARG A 1 -12.55 -20.13 -10.52
N PRO A 2 -11.53 -20.82 -11.05
CA PRO A 2 -10.67 -21.69 -10.26
C PRO A 2 -9.97 -20.88 -9.16
N LEU A 3 -9.70 -21.53 -8.01
CA LEU A 3 -8.99 -20.90 -6.89
C LEU A 3 -7.55 -20.60 -7.29
N SER A 4 -7.02 -19.49 -6.81
CA SER A 4 -5.60 -19.18 -6.98
C SER A 4 -4.74 -20.19 -6.20
N ILE A 5 -3.51 -20.42 -6.66
CA ILE A 5 -2.54 -21.30 -5.96
C ILE A 5 -2.34 -20.86 -4.51
N ASN A 6 -2.33 -19.56 -4.25
CA ASN A 6 -2.22 -19.04 -2.88
C ASN A 6 -3.46 -19.35 -2.03
N SER A 7 -4.67 -19.28 -2.60
CA SER A 7 -5.89 -19.70 -1.90
C SER A 7 -5.86 -21.20 -1.60
N LEU A 8 -5.44 -22.01 -2.56
CA LEU A 8 -5.27 -23.47 -2.36
C LEU A 8 -4.27 -23.77 -1.25
N LYS A 9 -3.13 -23.06 -1.18
CA LYS A 9 -2.15 -23.22 -0.10
C LYS A 9 -2.75 -22.91 1.27
N ILE A 10 -3.57 -21.87 1.38
CA ILE A 10 -4.24 -21.50 2.64
C ILE A 10 -5.20 -22.63 3.06
N HIS A 11 -6.03 -23.12 2.15
CA HIS A 11 -6.93 -24.22 2.45
C HIS A 11 -6.19 -25.50 2.85
N LEU A 12 -5.13 -25.86 2.13
CA LEU A 12 -4.28 -26.99 2.49
C LEU A 12 -3.61 -26.83 3.85
N SER A 13 -3.21 -25.61 4.20
CA SER A 13 -2.64 -25.32 5.52
C SER A 13 -3.67 -25.57 6.64
N HIS A 14 -4.91 -25.12 6.45
CA HIS A 14 -5.99 -25.35 7.41
C HIS A 14 -6.29 -26.86 7.55
N ILE A 15 -6.42 -27.58 6.44
CA ILE A 15 -6.64 -29.03 6.45
C ILE A 15 -5.49 -29.73 7.19
N LYS A 16 -4.23 -29.39 6.89
CA LYS A 16 -3.07 -29.94 7.60
C LYS A 16 -3.13 -29.69 9.10
N THR A 17 -3.56 -28.50 9.53
CA THR A 17 -3.67 -28.17 10.96
C THR A 17 -4.71 -29.03 11.64
N ILE A 18 -5.88 -29.24 11.01
CA ILE A 18 -6.94 -30.11 11.53
C ILE A 18 -6.47 -31.56 11.63
N LEU A 19 -5.84 -32.09 10.58
CA LEU A 19 -5.36 -33.46 10.55
C LEU A 19 -4.21 -33.69 11.55
N LYS A 20 -3.31 -32.74 11.74
CA LYS A 20 -2.29 -32.80 12.80
C LYS A 20 -2.92 -32.87 14.20
N TYR A 21 -4.00 -32.13 14.43
CA TYR A 21 -4.73 -32.20 15.67
C TYR A 21 -5.39 -33.57 15.86
N ALA A 22 -6.06 -34.11 14.83
CA ALA A 22 -6.65 -35.45 14.84
C ALA A 22 -5.60 -36.55 15.11
N GLN A 23 -4.41 -36.45 14.54
CA GLN A 23 -3.29 -37.35 14.82
C GLN A 23 -2.84 -37.26 16.28
N ARG A 24 -2.71 -36.05 16.82
CA ARG A 24 -2.35 -35.85 18.25
C ARG A 24 -3.38 -36.45 19.19
N MET A 25 -4.66 -36.41 18.81
CA MET A 25 -5.77 -36.99 19.59
C MET A 25 -5.93 -38.48 19.37
N GLY A 26 -5.07 -39.13 18.56
CA GLY A 26 -5.14 -40.55 18.28
C GLY A 26 -6.28 -41.02 17.33
N VAL A 27 -6.98 -40.04 16.71
CA VAL A 27 -8.09 -40.30 15.77
C VAL A 27 -7.57 -40.87 14.44
N ILE A 28 -6.39 -40.43 14.01
CA ILE A 28 -5.69 -40.99 12.85
C ILE A 28 -4.26 -41.33 13.22
N THR A 29 -3.72 -42.38 12.61
CA THR A 29 -2.37 -42.89 12.90
C THR A 29 -1.27 -42.11 12.13
N SER A 30 -1.58 -41.67 10.93
CA SER A 30 -0.61 -40.98 10.09
C SER A 30 -1.27 -39.85 9.30
N LEU A 31 -0.46 -38.85 8.88
CA LEU A 31 -0.92 -37.76 8.02
C LEU A 31 -0.90 -38.22 6.55
N PRO A 32 -1.94 -37.90 5.76
CA PRO A 32 -1.92 -38.13 4.33
C PRO A 32 -0.84 -37.29 3.65
N ALA A 33 -0.31 -37.77 2.53
CA ALA A 33 0.58 -37.01 1.69
C ALA A 33 -0.15 -35.80 1.07
N PHE A 34 0.47 -34.63 1.12
CA PHE A 34 -0.09 -33.42 0.53
C PHE A 34 0.73 -32.96 -0.67
N PRO A 35 0.07 -32.52 -1.75
CA PRO A 35 0.77 -32.03 -2.92
C PRO A 35 1.60 -30.78 -2.59
N ARG A 36 2.79 -30.67 -3.18
CA ARG A 36 3.60 -29.45 -3.13
C ARG A 36 3.12 -28.50 -4.22
N LEU A 37 2.46 -27.41 -3.82
CA LEU A 37 2.03 -26.37 -4.73
C LEU A 37 3.18 -25.37 -4.94
N LYS A 38 3.71 -25.31 -6.17
CA LYS A 38 4.69 -24.28 -6.54
C LYS A 38 3.99 -22.93 -6.69
N THR A 39 4.46 -21.93 -5.97
CA THR A 39 4.05 -20.52 -6.19
C THR A 39 4.98 -19.89 -7.19
N VAL A 40 4.42 -19.18 -8.14
CA VAL A 40 5.18 -18.25 -8.98
C VAL A 40 5.09 -16.89 -8.31
N ASP A 41 6.23 -16.35 -7.91
CA ASP A 41 6.30 -14.99 -7.38
C ASP A 41 6.24 -14.01 -8.55
N THR A 42 5.13 -13.31 -8.65
CA THR A 42 4.97 -12.21 -9.60
C THR A 42 5.39 -10.91 -8.94
N ALA A 43 6.08 -10.07 -9.69
CA ALA A 43 6.35 -8.70 -9.27
C ALA A 43 5.04 -7.98 -8.95
N ARG A 44 5.06 -7.12 -7.94
CA ARG A 44 3.84 -6.40 -7.54
C ARG A 44 3.61 -5.21 -8.47
N PRO A 45 2.37 -5.01 -8.97
CA PRO A 45 2.08 -3.86 -9.84
C PRO A 45 2.29 -2.55 -9.08
N TRP A 46 3.06 -1.66 -9.66
CA TRP A 46 3.36 -0.32 -9.17
C TRP A 46 3.21 0.70 -10.30
N PHE A 47 3.40 1.99 -10.03
CA PHE A 47 3.35 3.06 -11.02
C PHE A 47 4.76 3.60 -11.23
N ASN A 48 5.25 3.63 -12.47
CA ASN A 48 6.46 4.37 -12.83
C ASN A 48 6.21 5.88 -12.74
N SER A 49 7.25 6.70 -12.90
CA SER A 49 7.15 8.16 -12.72
C SER A 49 6.14 8.81 -13.69
N THR A 50 6.08 8.35 -14.93
CA THR A 50 5.12 8.85 -15.94
C THR A 50 3.70 8.47 -15.60
N GLU A 51 3.46 7.19 -15.25
CA GLU A 51 2.14 6.70 -14.84
C GLU A 51 1.67 7.36 -13.54
N TYR A 52 2.59 7.59 -12.59
CA TYR A 52 2.26 8.28 -11.33
C TYR A 52 1.87 9.74 -11.58
N SER A 53 2.60 10.44 -12.46
CA SER A 53 2.26 11.81 -12.86
C SER A 53 0.89 11.89 -13.57
N ALA A 54 0.58 10.93 -14.44
CA ALA A 54 -0.71 10.83 -15.09
C ALA A 54 -1.84 10.56 -14.07
N LEU A 55 -1.64 9.59 -13.17
CA LEU A 55 -2.58 9.27 -12.08
C LEU A 55 -2.88 10.50 -11.22
N HIS A 56 -1.84 11.23 -10.82
CA HIS A 56 -1.93 12.45 -10.01
C HIS A 56 -2.74 13.55 -10.74
N SER A 57 -2.42 13.81 -12.01
CA SER A 57 -3.09 14.83 -12.83
C SER A 57 -4.57 14.49 -13.05
N VAL A 58 -4.87 13.24 -13.39
CA VAL A 58 -6.25 12.78 -13.59
C VAL A 58 -7.04 12.87 -12.30
N CYS A 59 -6.50 12.37 -11.17
CA CYS A 59 -7.20 12.44 -9.89
C CYS A 59 -7.52 13.89 -9.52
N ARG A 60 -6.55 14.80 -9.65
CA ARG A 60 -6.74 16.23 -9.39
C ARG A 60 -7.85 16.85 -10.23
N SER A 61 -7.94 16.49 -11.51
CA SER A 61 -8.98 17.00 -12.41
C SER A 61 -10.38 16.45 -12.11
N LEU A 62 -10.45 15.34 -11.38
CA LEU A 62 -11.70 14.66 -11.00
C LEU A 62 -12.22 15.04 -9.61
N VAL A 63 -11.42 15.72 -8.79
CA VAL A 63 -11.87 16.15 -7.45
C VAL A 63 -13.16 16.96 -7.55
N GLY A 64 -14.14 16.60 -6.73
CA GLY A 64 -15.49 17.18 -6.71
C GLY A 64 -16.45 16.65 -7.79
N LYS A 65 -15.97 15.82 -8.72
CA LYS A 65 -16.82 15.24 -9.76
C LYS A 65 -17.46 13.93 -9.31
N LYS A 66 -18.72 13.73 -9.68
CA LYS A 66 -19.46 12.48 -9.49
C LYS A 66 -19.39 11.64 -10.75
N LEU A 67 -18.73 10.50 -10.65
CA LEU A 67 -18.57 9.56 -11.75
C LEU A 67 -19.65 8.48 -11.68
N ARG A 68 -20.29 8.21 -12.81
CA ARG A 68 -21.26 7.12 -12.93
C ARG A 68 -20.52 5.78 -12.91
N VAL A 69 -21.00 4.87 -12.11
CA VAL A 69 -20.52 3.49 -12.04
C VAL A 69 -21.66 2.56 -12.44
N ASP A 70 -21.41 1.75 -13.46
CA ASP A 70 -22.35 0.77 -13.94
C ASP A 70 -21.90 -0.65 -13.61
N THR A 71 -22.83 -1.59 -13.57
CA THR A 71 -22.55 -3.03 -13.48
C THR A 71 -21.87 -3.50 -14.78
N LYS A 72 -21.31 -4.71 -14.78
CA LYS A 72 -20.80 -5.33 -16.01
C LYS A 72 -21.84 -5.51 -17.11
N ALA A 73 -23.13 -5.55 -16.74
CA ALA A 73 -24.27 -5.63 -17.66
C ALA A 73 -24.76 -4.24 -18.12
N GLY A 74 -24.01 -3.15 -17.83
CA GLY A 74 -24.36 -1.79 -18.24
C GLY A 74 -25.48 -1.12 -17.42
N LYS A 75 -25.99 -1.77 -16.36
CA LYS A 75 -27.01 -1.17 -15.48
C LYS A 75 -26.37 -0.21 -14.48
N PHE A 76 -26.99 0.95 -14.26
CA PHE A 76 -26.58 1.90 -13.26
C PHE A 76 -26.49 1.23 -11.87
N LEU A 77 -25.36 1.41 -11.20
CA LEU A 77 -25.13 0.93 -9.86
C LEU A 77 -25.16 2.07 -8.84
N ARG A 78 -24.40 3.12 -9.09
CA ARG A 78 -24.27 4.30 -8.21
C ARG A 78 -23.46 5.41 -8.86
N ASN A 79 -23.47 6.58 -8.23
CA ASN A 79 -22.46 7.61 -8.45
C ASN A 79 -21.37 7.49 -7.38
N VAL A 80 -20.13 7.76 -7.77
CA VAL A 80 -18.97 7.84 -6.88
C VAL A 80 -18.36 9.23 -7.04
N GLU A 81 -18.35 10.01 -5.98
CA GLU A 81 -17.71 11.30 -5.95
C GLU A 81 -16.22 11.13 -5.62
N ILE A 82 -15.35 11.78 -6.40
CA ILE A 82 -13.92 11.80 -6.13
C ILE A 82 -13.63 12.97 -5.19
N THR A 83 -13.26 12.65 -3.97
CA THR A 83 -13.01 13.65 -2.92
C THR A 83 -11.56 14.15 -2.94
N GLN A 84 -11.34 15.35 -2.38
CA GLN A 84 -9.98 15.84 -2.12
C GLN A 84 -9.18 14.86 -1.26
N GLU A 85 -9.82 14.19 -0.33
CA GLU A 85 -9.21 13.18 0.55
C GLU A 85 -8.67 11.97 -0.22
N CYS A 86 -9.32 11.56 -1.30
CA CYS A 86 -8.80 10.53 -2.20
C CYS A 86 -7.51 10.98 -2.89
N TYR A 87 -7.46 12.23 -3.34
CA TYR A 87 -6.27 12.81 -3.94
C TYR A 87 -5.12 12.91 -2.92
N ASP A 88 -5.40 13.38 -1.72
CA ASP A 88 -4.43 13.46 -0.63
C ASP A 88 -3.88 12.07 -0.25
N LEU A 89 -4.76 11.08 -0.21
CA LEU A 89 -4.36 9.69 0.09
C LEU A 89 -3.38 9.13 -0.95
N ILE A 90 -3.58 9.41 -2.23
CA ILE A 90 -2.66 8.97 -3.30
C ILE A 90 -1.25 9.50 -3.01
N ILE A 91 -1.12 10.80 -2.71
CA ILE A 91 0.16 11.42 -2.41
C ILE A 91 0.72 10.90 -1.08
N PHE A 92 -0.14 10.81 -0.06
CA PHE A 92 0.26 10.36 1.26
C PHE A 92 0.78 8.92 1.24
N MET A 93 0.09 7.99 0.58
CA MET A 93 0.51 6.58 0.50
C MET A 93 1.81 6.38 -0.27
N THR A 94 2.06 7.16 -1.32
CA THR A 94 3.30 7.08 -2.09
C THR A 94 4.50 7.71 -1.38
N ASN A 95 4.25 8.38 -0.24
CA ASN A 95 5.27 9.04 0.57
C ASN A 95 5.32 8.58 2.04
N SER A 96 4.57 7.55 2.43
CA SER A 96 4.46 7.16 3.85
C SER A 96 4.56 5.67 4.14
N PHE A 97 4.75 4.82 3.17
CA PHE A 97 4.80 3.35 3.32
C PHE A 97 3.57 2.70 3.98
N ILE A 98 2.51 3.43 4.32
CA ILE A 98 1.33 2.86 4.96
C ILE A 98 0.65 1.82 4.06
N ARG A 99 -0.02 0.86 4.68
CA ARG A 99 -0.89 -0.09 3.97
C ARG A 99 -2.30 0.49 3.83
N PRO A 100 -3.09 0.10 2.82
CA PRO A 100 -4.50 0.48 2.77
C PRO A 100 -5.27 0.18 4.06
N THR A 101 -4.94 -0.91 4.74
CA THR A 101 -5.56 -1.28 6.01
C THR A 101 -5.24 -0.33 7.16
N ASP A 102 -4.13 0.40 7.10
CA ASP A 102 -3.72 1.34 8.14
C ASP A 102 -4.67 2.56 8.20
N ILE A 103 -5.37 2.87 7.09
CA ILE A 103 -6.43 3.89 7.03
C ILE A 103 -7.52 3.63 8.10
N LYS A 104 -7.73 2.37 8.47
CA LYS A 104 -8.75 1.98 9.45
C LYS A 104 -8.37 2.35 10.90
N VAL A 105 -7.09 2.53 11.18
CA VAL A 105 -6.56 2.73 12.54
C VAL A 105 -5.78 4.02 12.72
N LEU A 106 -5.34 4.64 11.62
CA LEU A 106 -4.51 5.84 11.67
C LEU A 106 -5.33 7.05 12.11
N LYS A 107 -4.96 7.65 13.25
CA LYS A 107 -5.57 8.83 13.89
C LYS A 107 -4.55 9.95 14.02
N HIS A 108 -5.00 11.19 14.24
CA HIS A 108 -4.10 12.33 14.42
C HIS A 108 -3.13 12.14 15.58
N LYS A 109 -3.54 11.52 16.70
CA LYS A 109 -2.64 11.21 17.83
C LYS A 109 -1.47 10.28 17.49
N HIS A 110 -1.54 9.59 16.36
CA HIS A 110 -0.46 8.72 15.88
C HIS A 110 0.54 9.44 14.99
N VAL A 111 0.34 10.73 14.72
CA VAL A 111 1.16 11.53 13.82
C VAL A 111 1.94 12.56 14.62
N ALA A 112 3.27 12.46 14.60
CA ALA A 112 4.15 13.50 15.08
C ALA A 112 4.86 14.15 13.89
N VAL A 113 4.71 15.47 13.74
CA VAL A 113 5.42 16.26 12.73
C VAL A 113 6.80 16.61 13.28
N VAL A 114 7.84 16.15 12.61
CA VAL A 114 9.24 16.49 12.94
C VAL A 114 9.72 17.50 11.91
N ARG A 115 10.18 18.65 12.39
CA ARG A 115 10.76 19.74 11.58
C ARG A 115 12.15 20.05 12.10
N GLY A 116 13.15 20.01 11.24
CA GLY A 116 14.55 20.26 11.58
C GLY A 116 15.39 20.18 10.33
N LYS A 117 16.58 19.62 10.41
CA LYS A 117 17.43 19.34 9.25
C LYS A 117 16.65 18.53 8.21
N ASP A 118 15.88 17.52 8.69
CA ASP A 118 14.98 16.72 7.89
C ASP A 118 13.55 16.95 8.37
N THR A 119 12.62 17.06 7.44
CA THR A 119 11.19 17.25 7.71
C THR A 119 10.41 16.00 7.33
N TYR A 120 9.70 15.41 8.29
CA TYR A 120 8.96 14.17 8.07
C TYR A 120 7.84 13.99 9.11
N LEU A 121 6.93 13.05 8.83
CA LEU A 121 6.00 12.54 9.83
C LEU A 121 6.57 11.26 10.45
N ARG A 122 6.49 11.18 11.77
CA ARG A 122 6.67 9.92 12.51
C ARG A 122 5.28 9.34 12.82
N LEU A 123 4.96 8.19 12.23
CA LEU A 123 3.68 7.53 12.40
C LEU A 123 3.82 6.35 13.38
N THR A 124 3.08 6.42 14.51
CA THR A 124 3.11 5.43 15.60
C THR A 124 1.81 4.64 15.72
N HIS A 125 1.01 4.57 14.66
CA HIS A 125 -0.23 3.83 14.66
C HIS A 125 -0.02 2.33 14.96
N PRO A 126 -1.01 1.64 15.58
CA PRO A 126 -0.93 0.22 15.85
C PRO A 126 -0.62 -0.57 14.57
N PRO A 127 0.29 -1.56 14.65
CA PRO A 127 0.62 -2.36 13.49
C PRO A 127 -0.58 -3.24 13.11
N THR A 128 -0.97 -3.21 11.84
CA THR A 128 -1.98 -4.13 11.30
C THR A 128 -1.40 -5.53 11.01
N LYS A 129 -0.07 -5.66 11.07
CA LYS A 129 0.71 -6.91 11.01
C LYS A 129 2.02 -6.70 11.76
N GLY A 130 2.32 -7.54 12.73
CA GLY A 130 3.55 -7.85 13.47
C GLY A 130 4.75 -6.88 13.64
N HIS A 131 4.79 -5.73 12.98
CA HIS A 131 5.92 -4.80 13.01
C HIS A 131 5.53 -3.51 13.74
N GLY A 132 5.99 -3.36 14.98
CA GLY A 132 5.65 -2.21 15.86
C GLY A 132 6.52 -0.97 15.70
N GLN A 133 7.49 -0.96 14.77
CA GLN A 133 8.36 0.20 14.55
C GLN A 133 7.59 1.41 14.00
N PRO A 134 7.94 2.64 14.40
CA PRO A 134 7.40 3.84 13.77
C PRO A 134 7.70 3.86 12.27
N VAL A 135 6.78 4.42 11.49
CA VAL A 135 7.02 4.71 10.08
C VAL A 135 7.54 6.14 9.97
N VAL A 136 8.65 6.33 9.27
CA VAL A 136 9.19 7.64 8.90
C VAL A 136 8.78 7.91 7.46
N THR A 137 8.15 9.07 7.23
CA THR A 137 7.66 9.44 5.89
C THR A 137 8.64 10.34 5.16
N MET A 138 8.39 10.56 3.88
CA MET A 138 9.04 11.62 3.11
C MET A 138 8.39 12.98 3.41
N GLU A 139 9.12 14.05 3.15
CA GLU A 139 8.69 15.44 3.39
C GLU A 139 7.34 15.76 2.74
N ARG A 140 7.08 15.26 1.54
CA ARG A 140 5.83 15.49 0.81
C ARG A 140 4.59 15.08 1.62
N SER A 141 4.70 14.06 2.48
CA SER A 141 3.61 13.66 3.39
C SER A 141 3.29 14.73 4.42
N VAL A 142 4.26 15.54 4.83
CA VAL A 142 4.05 16.62 5.81
C VAL A 142 3.14 17.70 5.20
N LEU A 143 3.45 18.13 3.97
CA LEU A 143 2.64 19.13 3.26
C LEU A 143 1.19 18.66 3.09
N VAL A 144 1.01 17.41 2.70
CA VAL A 144 -0.33 16.81 2.56
C VAL A 144 -1.05 16.75 3.89
N TYR A 145 -0.35 16.37 4.96
CA TYR A 145 -0.92 16.28 6.30
C TYR A 145 -1.36 17.65 6.83
N ASP A 146 -0.54 18.70 6.66
CA ASP A 146 -0.85 20.04 7.10
C ASP A 146 -2.13 20.56 6.42
N GLU A 147 -2.24 20.40 5.11
CA GLU A 147 -3.42 20.80 4.34
C GLU A 147 -4.66 19.96 4.69
N LEU A 148 -4.50 18.67 4.86
CA LEU A 148 -5.57 17.76 5.28
C LEU A 148 -6.09 18.14 6.67
N LEU A 149 -5.19 18.34 7.64
CA LEU A 149 -5.55 18.75 9.01
C LEU A 149 -6.27 20.09 9.05
N LYS A 150 -5.83 21.07 8.24
CA LYS A 150 -6.49 22.36 8.10
C LYS A 150 -7.95 22.17 7.65
N ARG A 151 -8.17 21.49 6.54
CA ARG A 151 -9.52 21.23 6.02
C ARG A 151 -10.40 20.45 7.00
N GLN A 152 -9.82 19.48 7.70
CA GLN A 152 -10.56 18.72 8.69
C GLN A 152 -10.99 19.57 9.88
N ARG A 153 -10.12 20.49 10.35
CA ARG A 153 -10.49 21.44 11.41
C ARG A 153 -11.62 22.37 11.00
N GLU A 154 -11.61 22.86 9.77
CA GLU A 154 -12.70 23.66 9.20
C GLU A 154 -14.02 22.87 9.13
N ALA A 155 -13.94 21.54 8.95
CA ALA A 155 -15.09 20.63 8.95
C ALA A 155 -15.49 20.09 10.35
N GLY A 156 -14.85 20.56 11.44
CA GLY A 156 -15.15 20.17 12.83
C GLY A 156 -14.45 18.89 13.30
N PHE A 157 -13.47 18.39 12.54
CA PHE A 157 -12.61 17.25 12.88
C PHE A 157 -11.18 17.71 13.21
N GLY A 158 -10.23 16.76 13.25
CA GLY A 158 -8.81 17.05 13.49
C GLY A 158 -8.39 17.02 14.96
N LYS A 159 -9.25 16.48 15.83
CA LYS A 159 -8.90 16.14 17.21
C LYS A 159 -7.95 14.93 17.26
N PRO A 160 -7.19 14.73 18.36
CA PRO A 160 -6.25 13.61 18.47
C PRO A 160 -6.86 12.23 18.17
N ASP A 161 -8.10 12.02 18.55
CA ASP A 161 -8.81 10.74 18.36
C ASP A 161 -9.58 10.61 17.04
N ASP A 162 -9.63 11.67 16.23
CA ASP A 162 -10.22 11.61 14.90
C ASP A 162 -9.31 10.86 13.93
N TYR A 163 -9.93 10.16 12.98
CA TYR A 163 -9.21 9.44 11.95
C TYR A 163 -8.59 10.38 10.92
N LEU A 164 -7.39 10.03 10.47
CA LEU A 164 -6.67 10.83 9.48
C LEU A 164 -7.38 10.87 8.12
N PHE A 165 -8.03 9.78 7.75
CA PHE A 165 -8.81 9.68 6.51
C PHE A 165 -10.24 9.26 6.81
N CYS A 166 -11.19 9.89 6.13
CA CYS A 166 -12.65 9.70 6.28
C CYS A 166 -13.11 9.81 7.75
N PRO A 167 -12.84 10.92 8.46
CA PRO A 167 -13.15 11.05 9.89
C PRO A 167 -14.65 10.98 10.17
N HIS A 168 -15.50 11.39 9.22
CA HIS A 168 -16.96 11.33 9.30
C HIS A 168 -17.51 9.89 9.26
N GLN A 169 -16.73 8.91 8.76
CA GLN A 169 -17.18 7.53 8.60
C GLN A 169 -16.75 6.66 9.78
N LEU A 170 -17.65 6.42 10.72
CA LEU A 170 -17.35 5.61 11.92
C LEU A 170 -17.07 4.15 11.60
N ASN A 171 -17.75 3.57 10.60
CA ASN A 171 -17.46 2.22 10.14
C ASN A 171 -16.21 2.24 9.25
N ARG A 172 -15.11 1.78 9.81
CA ARG A 172 -13.79 1.84 9.16
C ARG A 172 -13.64 0.92 7.95
N ASP A 173 -14.44 -0.16 7.89
CA ASP A 173 -14.51 -1.01 6.69
C ASP A 173 -15.21 -0.29 5.53
N TYR A 174 -16.24 0.49 5.83
CA TYR A 174 -16.88 1.35 4.84
C TYR A 174 -15.96 2.48 4.39
N ALA A 175 -15.24 3.15 5.30
CA ALA A 175 -14.27 4.18 4.97
C ALA A 175 -13.23 3.67 3.96
N LEU A 176 -12.60 2.54 4.26
CA LEU A 176 -11.63 1.91 3.35
C LEU A 176 -12.27 1.49 2.02
N ARG A 177 -13.48 0.97 2.04
CA ARG A 177 -14.20 0.56 0.84
C ARG A 177 -14.56 1.74 -0.06
N ASP A 178 -15.00 2.85 0.52
CA ASP A 178 -15.40 4.03 -0.24
C ASP A 178 -14.20 4.69 -0.91
N ILE A 179 -13.11 4.87 -0.19
CA ILE A 179 -11.88 5.44 -0.77
C ILE A 179 -11.25 4.49 -1.82
N THR A 180 -11.36 3.17 -1.62
CA THR A 180 -10.95 2.17 -2.61
C THR A 180 -11.76 2.27 -3.90
N ARG A 181 -13.07 2.54 -3.80
CA ARG A 181 -13.94 2.73 -4.97
C ARG A 181 -13.60 4.01 -5.72
N GLN A 182 -13.35 5.10 -5.01
CA GLN A 182 -12.92 6.36 -5.61
C GLN A 182 -11.62 6.14 -6.40
N PHE A 183 -10.64 5.51 -5.77
CA PHE A 183 -9.36 5.20 -6.41
C PHE A 183 -9.52 4.29 -7.63
N ASP A 184 -10.41 3.29 -7.57
CA ASP A 184 -10.71 2.42 -8.72
C ASP A 184 -11.27 3.22 -9.91
N GLN A 185 -12.12 4.23 -9.67
CA GLN A 185 -12.61 5.10 -10.74
C GLN A 185 -11.52 6.01 -11.30
N VAL A 186 -10.64 6.53 -10.46
CA VAL A 186 -9.47 7.30 -10.90
C VAL A 186 -8.56 6.45 -11.78
N LEU A 187 -8.28 5.21 -11.39
CA LEU A 187 -7.48 4.27 -12.18
C LEU A 187 -8.10 4.00 -13.56
N LYS A 188 -9.42 3.81 -13.63
CA LYS A 188 -10.14 3.62 -14.88
C LYS A 188 -10.08 4.85 -15.79
N ALA A 189 -10.32 6.02 -15.21
CA ALA A 189 -10.26 7.29 -15.94
C ALA A 189 -8.85 7.61 -16.47
N ALA A 190 -7.81 7.20 -15.73
CA ALA A 190 -6.43 7.36 -16.16
C ALA A 190 -5.94 6.26 -17.12
N GLY A 191 -6.74 5.24 -17.43
CA GLY A 191 -6.29 4.08 -18.20
C GLY A 191 -5.24 3.20 -17.49
N LEU A 192 -5.14 3.33 -16.15
CA LEU A 192 -4.09 2.71 -15.35
C LEU A 192 -4.60 1.55 -14.47
N LYS A 193 -5.81 1.03 -14.76
CA LYS A 193 -6.41 -0.04 -13.95
C LYS A 193 -5.59 -1.33 -13.97
N GLU A 194 -4.94 -1.61 -15.08
CA GLU A 194 -4.11 -2.78 -15.29
C GLU A 194 -2.73 -2.38 -15.80
N THR A 195 -1.72 -3.21 -15.54
CA THR A 195 -0.41 -3.09 -16.15
C THR A 195 -0.45 -3.59 -17.60
N ALA A 196 0.60 -3.34 -18.37
CA ALA A 196 0.76 -3.91 -19.72
C ALA A 196 0.65 -5.45 -19.73
N ASN A 197 0.97 -6.12 -18.63
CA ASN A 197 0.87 -7.56 -18.47
C ASN A 197 -0.50 -8.04 -17.91
N GLY A 198 -1.50 -7.15 -17.82
CA GLY A 198 -2.85 -7.47 -17.34
C GLY A 198 -2.97 -7.62 -15.81
N GLU A 199 -1.96 -7.21 -15.04
CA GLU A 199 -2.03 -7.26 -13.59
C GLU A 199 -2.84 -6.07 -13.04
N ALA A 200 -3.84 -6.34 -12.20
CA ALA A 200 -4.71 -5.30 -11.67
C ALA A 200 -4.00 -4.43 -10.62
N ARG A 201 -4.09 -3.11 -10.78
CA ARG A 201 -3.63 -2.13 -9.80
C ARG A 201 -4.73 -1.84 -8.77
N THR A 202 -4.31 -1.61 -7.54
CA THR A 202 -5.16 -1.34 -6.37
C THR A 202 -4.52 -0.25 -5.51
N LEU A 203 -5.18 0.18 -4.42
CA LEU A 203 -4.57 1.06 -3.42
C LEU A 203 -3.21 0.53 -2.92
N TYR A 204 -3.03 -0.79 -2.88
CA TYR A 204 -1.77 -1.40 -2.47
C TYR A 204 -0.63 -1.08 -3.45
N SER A 205 -0.94 -0.82 -4.71
CA SER A 205 0.04 -0.41 -5.73
C SER A 205 0.70 0.92 -5.40
N LEU A 206 0.03 1.83 -4.68
CA LEU A 206 0.63 3.09 -4.18
C LEU A 206 1.77 2.82 -3.19
N ARG A 207 1.57 1.86 -2.29
CA ARG A 207 2.64 1.44 -1.38
C ARG A 207 3.79 0.75 -2.14
N HIS A 208 3.50 -0.06 -3.15
CA HIS A 208 4.54 -0.63 -4.00
C HIS A 208 5.32 0.46 -4.72
N THR A 209 4.63 1.49 -5.23
CA THR A 209 5.26 2.67 -5.83
C THR A 209 6.16 3.40 -4.84
N CYS A 210 5.70 3.60 -3.57
CA CYS A 210 6.52 4.20 -2.53
C CYS A 210 7.84 3.46 -2.33
N ILE A 211 7.79 2.14 -2.23
CA ILE A 211 8.99 1.30 -2.05
C ILE A 211 9.88 1.36 -3.29
N MET A 212 9.29 1.21 -4.49
CA MET A 212 10.04 1.26 -5.75
C MET A 212 10.74 2.61 -5.96
N PHE A 213 10.05 3.73 -5.66
CA PHE A 213 10.67 5.05 -5.77
C PHE A 213 11.85 5.22 -4.82
N ARG A 214 11.83 4.58 -3.64
CA ARG A 214 13.00 4.61 -2.73
C ARG A 214 14.14 3.76 -3.25
N LEU A 215 13.85 2.61 -3.85
CA LEU A 215 14.88 1.76 -4.44
C LEU A 215 15.52 2.38 -5.68
N ILE A 216 14.71 3.08 -6.52
CA ILE A 216 15.19 3.66 -7.79
C ILE A 216 15.82 5.05 -7.59
N HIS A 217 15.22 5.89 -6.73
CA HIS A 217 15.56 7.30 -6.59
C HIS A 217 16.12 7.67 -5.21
N GLY A 218 16.27 6.70 -4.31
CA GLY A 218 16.67 6.93 -2.92
C GLY A 218 18.18 6.94 -2.68
N GLU A 219 18.99 7.22 -3.68
CA GLU A 219 20.45 7.43 -3.57
C GLU A 219 21.18 6.32 -2.79
N GLY A 220 20.81 5.05 -3.05
CA GLY A 220 21.42 3.90 -2.40
C GLY A 220 20.90 3.61 -1.00
N ILE A 221 19.62 3.88 -0.74
CA ILE A 221 19.01 3.51 0.54
C ILE A 221 19.27 2.05 0.90
N ASP A 222 19.81 1.83 2.10
CA ASP A 222 20.05 0.49 2.64
C ASP A 222 18.74 -0.32 2.72
N PRO A 223 18.70 -1.56 2.17
CA PRO A 223 17.53 -2.41 2.20
C PRO A 223 16.97 -2.70 3.61
N ILE A 224 17.82 -2.75 4.64
CA ILE A 224 17.39 -2.97 6.02
C ILE A 224 16.62 -1.74 6.52
N THR A 225 17.15 -0.54 6.26
CA THR A 225 16.51 0.73 6.59
C THR A 225 15.17 0.87 5.89
N LEU A 226 15.12 0.56 4.59
CA LEU A 226 13.87 0.56 3.82
C LEU A 226 12.87 -0.47 4.36
N ALA A 227 13.32 -1.69 4.66
CA ALA A 227 12.46 -2.74 5.22
C ALA A 227 11.84 -2.33 6.55
N ARG A 228 12.63 -1.73 7.46
CA ARG A 228 12.16 -1.21 8.75
C ARG A 228 11.13 -0.10 8.56
N SER A 229 11.41 0.91 7.74
CA SER A 229 10.49 2.02 7.46
C SER A 229 9.21 1.54 6.78
N ALA A 230 9.32 0.59 5.87
CA ALA A 230 8.18 -0.02 5.20
C ALA A 230 7.46 -1.10 6.04
N ARG A 231 7.90 -1.39 7.28
CA ARG A 231 7.34 -2.46 8.12
C ARG A 231 7.19 -3.78 7.35
N THR A 232 8.29 -4.23 6.72
CA THR A 232 8.39 -5.47 5.97
C THR A 232 9.75 -6.14 6.22
N SER A 233 10.05 -7.26 5.61
CA SER A 233 11.39 -7.89 5.66
C SER A 233 12.21 -7.56 4.40
N VAL A 234 13.52 -7.64 4.53
CA VAL A 234 14.45 -7.49 3.39
C VAL A 234 14.16 -8.56 2.34
N GLU A 235 13.88 -9.80 2.76
CA GLU A 235 13.46 -10.89 1.86
C GLU A 235 12.24 -10.50 1.01
N MET A 236 11.25 -9.81 1.59
CA MET A 236 10.07 -9.37 0.86
C MET A 236 10.39 -8.24 -0.11
N ILE A 237 11.36 -7.38 0.21
CA ILE A 237 11.83 -6.35 -0.71
C ILE A 237 12.55 -7.02 -1.88
N ASP A 238 13.50 -7.87 -1.63
CA ASP A 238 14.23 -8.61 -2.65
C ASP A 238 13.28 -9.40 -3.56
N ARG A 239 12.43 -10.22 -2.97
CA ARG A 239 11.50 -11.11 -3.68
C ARG A 239 10.53 -10.41 -4.63
N PHE A 240 9.99 -9.25 -4.24
CA PHE A 240 8.91 -8.57 -4.98
C PHE A 240 9.34 -7.31 -5.71
N TYR A 241 10.51 -6.75 -5.39
CA TYR A 241 10.95 -5.46 -5.95
C TYR A 241 12.28 -5.55 -6.68
N ALA A 242 13.21 -6.40 -6.24
CA ALA A 242 14.52 -6.50 -6.85
C ALA A 242 14.50 -6.87 -8.35
N LYS A 243 13.47 -7.60 -8.78
CA LYS A 243 13.28 -7.95 -10.22
C LYS A 243 13.13 -6.74 -11.14
N HIS A 244 12.80 -5.57 -10.59
CA HIS A 244 12.69 -4.32 -11.33
C HIS A 244 13.98 -3.48 -11.32
N LEU A 245 15.00 -3.94 -10.57
CA LEU A 245 16.28 -3.26 -10.45
C LEU A 245 17.28 -3.93 -11.39
N SER A 246 17.97 -3.14 -12.21
CA SER A 246 19.18 -3.58 -12.89
C SER A 246 20.42 -3.18 -12.06
N ALA A 247 21.52 -3.90 -12.24
CA ALA A 247 22.77 -3.54 -11.59
C ALA A 247 23.25 -2.12 -11.95
N GLU A 248 22.91 -1.66 -13.15
CA GLU A 248 23.25 -0.34 -13.67
C GLU A 248 22.49 0.80 -12.97
N MET A 249 21.30 0.55 -12.41
CA MET A 249 20.55 1.56 -11.66
C MET A 249 21.29 2.05 -10.40
N ASN A 250 22.21 1.25 -9.88
CA ASN A 250 22.99 1.54 -8.68
C ASN A 250 24.51 1.61 -8.96
N ILE A 251 24.91 1.90 -10.20
CA ILE A 251 26.33 1.87 -10.60
C ILE A 251 27.19 2.84 -9.79
N ALA A 252 26.66 4.01 -9.45
CA ALA A 252 27.35 5.00 -8.62
C ALA A 252 27.65 4.46 -7.21
N GLN A 253 26.73 3.70 -6.62
CA GLN A 253 26.92 3.08 -5.31
C GLN A 253 27.89 1.91 -5.39
N LEU A 254 27.82 1.10 -6.46
CA LEU A 254 28.77 0.01 -6.69
C LEU A 254 30.20 0.51 -6.87
N GLN A 255 30.38 1.71 -7.41
CA GLN A 255 31.67 2.33 -7.59
C GLN A 255 32.07 3.27 -6.44
N SER A 256 31.16 3.60 -5.53
CA SER A 256 31.51 4.36 -4.33
C SER A 256 32.32 3.50 -3.38
N GLY A 257 33.52 4.00 -3.00
CA GLY A 257 34.46 3.26 -2.18
C GLY A 257 35.49 2.44 -2.98
N ALA A 258 35.69 2.79 -4.26
CA ALA A 258 36.87 2.30 -4.97
C ALA A 258 38.15 2.58 -4.11
N ILE A 259 38.88 1.53 -3.84
CA ILE A 259 40.20 1.66 -3.16
C ILE A 259 41.03 2.52 -4.08
N VAL A 260 41.39 3.72 -3.62
CA VAL A 260 42.33 4.59 -4.31
C VAL A 260 43.71 4.03 -3.99
N ASP A 261 44.40 3.48 -5.01
CA ASP A 261 45.79 3.08 -4.93
C ASP A 261 46.70 4.31 -4.70
#